data_2b78c962348ddb41db8ac09bfb5f3b80
#
_entry.id   2b78c962348ddb41db8ac09bfb5f3b80
#
_cell.length_a   1.000
_cell.length_b   1.000
_cell.length_c   1.000
_cell.angle_alpha   90.00
_cell.angle_beta   90.00
_cell.angle_gamma   90.00
#
_symmetry.space_group_name_H-M   'P 1'
#
loop_
_entity.id
_entity.type
_entity.pdbx_description
1 polymer ?
#
loop_
_entity_poly.entity_id
_entity_poly.type
_entity_poly.pdbx_seq_one_letter_code
_entity_poly.pdbx_strand_id
1 'polypeptide(L)'
;MKAHRAQHSIQLAVTQLEVTEAFYAGILELPVQRSLTAAGAPDHLMLDMDGIALVFVEEDDVVRAHPVLGNRFSMFPRGIGVTLHFEVKDIEDISDAITEEGLEILYPLEIKPYGIKEMWCFDPDGYLVVLDEALQNRKKAGS
;
A
#
# COMPACT_ATOMS: atom_id res chain seq x y z
N MET A 1 26.36 7.85 10.84
CA MET A 1 25.70 7.87 10.85
C MET A 1 24.79 7.65 10.71
N LYS A 2 24.47 7.64 10.61
CA LYS A 2 23.57 7.21 10.66
C LYS A 2 22.87 6.84 9.71
N ALA A 3 22.62 5.80 9.90
CA ALA A 3 21.93 5.25 8.82
C ALA A 3 20.83 6.16 8.50
N HIS A 4 20.55 6.26 7.25
CA HIS A 4 19.45 7.01 6.87
C HIS A 4 18.21 6.26 7.05
N ARG A 5 17.26 6.87 7.63
CA ARG A 5 15.96 6.32 7.71
C ARG A 5 15.01 7.35 7.20
N ALA A 6 13.78 6.92 6.90
CA ALA A 6 12.77 7.83 6.42
C ALA A 6 12.56 8.92 7.45
N GLN A 7 12.62 10.16 7.00
CA GLN A 7 12.45 11.29 7.87
C GLN A 7 11.03 11.78 7.86
N HIS A 8 10.23 11.31 6.92
CA HIS A 8 8.85 11.71 6.82
C HIS A 8 8.01 10.47 6.68
N SER A 9 6.81 10.49 7.19
CA SER A 9 5.93 9.34 7.09
C SER A 9 4.51 9.79 6.82
N ILE A 10 3.75 8.89 6.20
CA ILE A 10 2.33 9.07 6.00
C ILE A 10 1.66 7.92 6.73
N GLN A 11 0.75 8.26 7.63
CA GLN A 11 0.07 7.24 8.40
C GLN A 11 -1.30 6.97 7.80
N LEU A 12 -1.60 5.71 7.60
CA LEU A 12 -2.87 5.29 7.03
C LEU A 12 -3.60 4.44 8.06
N ALA A 13 -4.84 4.80 8.33
CA ALA A 13 -5.67 4.03 9.26
C ALA A 13 -6.32 2.89 8.49
N VAL A 14 -6.21 1.67 9.04
CA VAL A 14 -6.78 0.50 8.40
C VAL A 14 -7.65 -0.25 9.40
N THR A 15 -8.48 -1.14 8.92
CA THR A 15 -9.38 -1.87 9.80
C THR A 15 -8.67 -3.01 10.52
N GLN A 16 -7.82 -3.74 9.83
CA GLN A 16 -7.09 -4.87 10.43
C GLN A 16 -5.71 -4.98 9.82
N LEU A 17 -4.69 -4.97 10.66
CA LEU A 17 -3.32 -5.06 10.18
C LEU A 17 -3.06 -6.34 9.40
N GLU A 18 -3.65 -7.46 9.82
CA GLU A 18 -3.42 -8.73 9.13
C GLU A 18 -3.90 -8.69 7.70
N VAL A 19 -5.04 -8.06 7.45
CA VAL A 19 -5.58 -7.97 6.12
C VAL A 19 -4.73 -7.04 5.26
N THR A 20 -4.27 -5.94 5.85
CA THR A 20 -3.40 -5.00 5.16
C THR A 20 -2.08 -5.66 4.80
N GLU A 21 -1.51 -6.40 5.74
CA GLU A 21 -0.24 -7.09 5.50
C GLU A 21 -0.38 -8.12 4.40
N ALA A 22 -1.50 -8.85 4.40
CA ALA A 22 -1.73 -9.85 3.37
C ALA A 22 -1.79 -9.21 1.98
N PHE A 23 -2.31 -8.01 1.90
CA PHE A 23 -2.37 -7.31 0.62
C PHE A 23 -0.99 -6.79 0.20
N TYR A 24 -0.38 -5.97 1.03
CA TYR A 24 0.86 -5.30 0.62
C TYR A 24 2.06 -6.23 0.61
N ALA A 25 2.17 -7.11 1.58
CA ALA A 25 3.29 -8.05 1.62
C ALA A 25 2.98 -9.34 0.85
N GLY A 26 1.75 -9.83 0.97
CA GLY A 26 1.40 -11.11 0.37
C GLY A 26 1.10 -11.02 -1.11
N ILE A 27 0.24 -10.11 -1.52
CA ILE A 27 -0.16 -9.99 -2.92
C ILE A 27 0.82 -9.14 -3.70
N LEU A 28 1.14 -7.95 -3.21
CA LEU A 28 2.03 -7.04 -3.92
C LEU A 28 3.50 -7.39 -3.75
N GLU A 29 3.82 -8.20 -2.75
CA GLU A 29 5.19 -8.63 -2.46
C GLU A 29 6.11 -7.44 -2.16
N LEU A 30 5.59 -6.46 -1.45
CA LEU A 30 6.38 -5.33 -1.02
C LEU A 30 7.00 -5.62 0.35
N PRO A 31 8.15 -5.01 0.66
CA PRO A 31 8.88 -5.32 1.90
C PRO A 31 8.27 -4.63 3.12
N VAL A 32 7.12 -5.09 3.53
CA VAL A 32 6.42 -4.56 4.68
C VAL A 32 7.00 -5.17 5.94
N GLN A 33 7.22 -4.37 6.96
CA GLN A 33 7.72 -4.82 8.24
C GLN A 33 6.69 -4.55 9.30
N ARG A 34 6.49 -5.54 10.16
CA ARG A 34 5.61 -5.35 11.32
C ARG A 34 6.46 -4.91 12.49
N SER A 35 6.11 -3.79 13.07
CA SER A 35 6.83 -3.28 14.23
C SER A 35 6.04 -3.61 15.47
N LEU A 36 6.70 -4.34 16.36
CA LEU A 36 6.17 -4.59 17.68
C LEU A 36 6.71 -3.51 18.57
N THR A 37 5.83 -2.74 19.11
CA THR A 37 6.29 -1.59 19.86
C THR A 37 6.56 -1.95 21.29
N ALA A 38 7.22 -1.07 21.98
CA ALA A 38 7.48 -1.23 23.39
C ALA A 38 6.15 -1.29 24.14
N ALA A 39 6.22 -1.74 25.36
CA ALA A 39 5.02 -1.93 26.17
C ALA A 39 4.09 -0.73 26.09
N GLY A 40 2.85 -1.01 25.83
CA GLY A 40 1.83 0.02 25.83
C GLY A 40 1.58 0.72 24.52
N ALA A 41 2.41 0.49 23.53
CA ALA A 41 2.19 1.12 22.23
C ALA A 41 1.64 0.08 21.26
N PRO A 42 0.76 0.48 20.35
CA PRO A 42 0.16 -0.47 19.42
C PRO A 42 1.10 -0.91 18.33
N ASP A 43 0.88 -2.11 17.83
CA ASP A 43 1.61 -2.62 16.67
C ASP A 43 1.27 -1.81 15.44
N HIS A 44 2.18 -1.81 14.49
CA HIS A 44 1.91 -1.15 13.22
C HIS A 44 2.74 -1.81 12.13
N LEU A 45 2.40 -1.54 10.88
CA LEU A 45 3.16 -1.98 9.74
C LEU A 45 3.88 -0.79 9.15
N MET A 46 5.05 -1.04 8.59
CA MET A 46 5.83 0.03 7.98
C MET A 46 6.35 -0.41 6.63
N LEU A 47 6.21 0.45 5.65
CA LEU A 47 6.77 0.24 4.32
C LEU A 47 7.63 1.44 3.99
N ASP A 48 8.94 1.22 3.97
CA ASP A 48 9.89 2.29 3.71
C ASP A 48 10.02 2.49 2.22
N MET A 49 9.73 3.70 1.75
CA MET A 49 9.72 4.01 0.33
C MET A 49 10.77 5.07 0.02
N ASP A 50 12.01 4.76 0.37
CA ASP A 50 13.13 5.60 -0.05
C ASP A 50 12.96 7.05 0.36
N GLY A 51 12.91 7.28 1.65
CA GLY A 51 12.82 8.64 2.20
C GLY A 51 11.47 8.96 2.80
N ILE A 52 10.44 8.23 2.43
CA ILE A 52 9.12 8.36 3.01
C ILE A 52 8.66 6.99 3.46
N ALA A 53 8.10 6.89 4.62
CA ALA A 53 7.56 5.63 5.11
C ALA A 53 6.04 5.70 5.13
N LEU A 54 5.41 4.63 4.68
CA LEU A 54 3.98 4.45 4.92
C LEU A 54 3.84 3.66 6.20
N VAL A 55 3.00 4.14 7.10
CA VAL A 55 2.79 3.49 8.38
C VAL A 55 1.32 3.15 8.48
N PHE A 56 1.01 1.87 8.63
CA PHE A 56 -0.37 1.42 8.72
C PHE A 56 -0.68 1.13 10.18
N VAL A 57 -1.75 1.73 10.68
CA VAL A 57 -2.18 1.55 12.07
C VAL A 57 -3.65 1.15 12.09
N GLU A 58 -4.03 0.38 13.09
CA GLU A 58 -5.44 -0.01 13.16
C GLU A 58 -6.28 1.18 13.63
N GLU A 59 -7.40 1.37 12.97
CA GLU A 59 -8.26 2.52 13.27
C GLU A 59 -8.73 2.51 14.71
N ASP A 60 -8.95 1.33 15.28
CA ASP A 60 -9.39 1.24 16.68
C ASP A 60 -8.37 1.85 17.63
N ASP A 61 -7.09 1.65 17.34
CA ASP A 61 -6.04 2.23 18.17
C ASP A 61 -6.02 3.75 18.03
N VAL A 62 -6.23 4.25 16.81
CA VAL A 62 -6.23 5.68 16.57
C VAL A 62 -7.42 6.34 17.28
N VAL A 63 -8.60 5.71 17.18
CA VAL A 63 -9.80 6.24 17.80
C VAL A 63 -9.68 6.20 19.32
N ARG A 64 -9.03 5.16 19.85
CA ARG A 64 -8.84 5.09 21.30
C ARG A 64 -8.02 6.27 21.79
N ALA A 65 -7.00 6.66 21.04
CA ALA A 65 -6.18 7.81 21.39
C ALA A 65 -6.85 9.13 21.02
N HIS A 66 -7.69 9.13 19.97
CA HIS A 66 -8.31 10.34 19.48
C HIS A 66 -9.77 10.10 19.15
N PRO A 67 -10.62 10.03 20.18
CA PRO A 67 -12.03 9.63 19.97
C PRO A 67 -12.79 10.51 19.00
N VAL A 68 -12.34 11.75 18.82
CA VAL A 68 -13.02 12.67 17.91
C VAL A 68 -12.98 12.17 16.46
N LEU A 69 -12.10 11.25 16.14
CA LEU A 69 -11.99 10.72 14.78
C LEU A 69 -12.92 9.56 14.51
N GLY A 70 -13.63 9.05 15.53
CA GLY A 70 -14.42 7.85 15.35
C GLY A 70 -15.43 7.92 14.22
N ASN A 71 -16.16 9.03 14.16
CA ASN A 71 -17.18 9.16 13.12
C ASN A 71 -16.59 9.28 11.73
N ARG A 72 -15.39 9.85 11.65
CA ARG A 72 -14.77 10.05 10.35
C ARG A 72 -14.26 8.74 9.76
N PHE A 73 -13.83 7.84 10.64
CA PHE A 73 -13.27 6.56 10.16
C PHE A 73 -14.34 5.60 9.68
N SER A 74 -15.62 5.92 9.86
CA SER A 74 -16.68 5.07 9.35
C SER A 74 -16.99 5.36 7.88
N MET A 75 -16.35 6.36 7.30
CA MET A 75 -16.63 6.74 5.92
C MET A 75 -15.65 6.06 4.98
N PHE A 76 -16.18 5.40 3.97
CA PHE A 76 -15.40 4.69 2.96
C PHE A 76 -15.79 5.18 1.58
N PRO A 77 -14.89 5.09 0.61
CA PRO A 77 -13.51 4.60 0.72
C PRO A 77 -12.61 5.59 1.43
N ARG A 78 -11.49 5.07 1.92
CA ARG A 78 -10.55 5.88 2.65
C ARG A 78 -9.63 6.64 1.72
N GLY A 79 -9.15 7.77 2.19
CA GLY A 79 -8.09 8.50 1.51
C GLY A 79 -8.48 9.10 0.19
N ILE A 80 -9.72 9.54 0.05
CA ILE A 80 -10.16 10.20 -1.18
C ILE A 80 -9.19 11.32 -1.51
N GLY A 81 -8.65 11.28 -2.73
CA GLY A 81 -7.67 12.28 -3.17
C GLY A 81 -6.25 11.84 -2.97
N VAL A 82 -6.02 10.69 -2.32
CA VAL A 82 -4.68 10.15 -2.14
C VAL A 82 -4.54 8.93 -3.05
N THR A 83 -3.43 8.85 -3.76
CA THR A 83 -3.14 7.71 -4.62
C THR A 83 -1.76 7.19 -4.24
N LEU A 84 -1.67 5.90 -4.00
CA LEU A 84 -0.41 5.26 -3.63
C LEU A 84 0.15 4.55 -4.84
N HIS A 85 1.36 4.90 -5.23
CA HIS A 85 2.00 4.33 -6.42
C HIS A 85 3.11 3.39 -6.01
N PHE A 86 3.10 2.18 -6.59
CA PHE A 86 4.14 1.20 -6.31
C PHE A 86 4.62 0.56 -7.59
N GLU A 87 5.94 0.45 -7.70
CA GLU A 87 6.55 -0.36 -8.75
C GLU A 87 6.57 -1.80 -8.25
N VAL A 88 6.09 -2.73 -9.07
CA VAL A 88 6.00 -4.12 -8.64
C VAL A 88 6.61 -5.02 -9.70
N LYS A 89 6.80 -6.29 -9.35
CA LYS A 89 7.25 -7.32 -10.27
C LYS A 89 6.12 -8.28 -10.51
N ASP A 90 6.11 -8.87 -11.71
CA ASP A 90 5.12 -9.89 -12.05
C ASP A 90 3.70 -9.36 -11.88
N ILE A 91 3.44 -8.21 -12.49
CA ILE A 91 2.16 -7.53 -12.30
C ILE A 91 0.99 -8.36 -12.82
N GLU A 92 1.21 -9.26 -13.80
CA GLU A 92 0.13 -10.13 -14.25
C GLU A 92 -0.33 -11.06 -13.15
N ASP A 93 0.62 -11.65 -12.42
CA ASP A 93 0.27 -12.53 -11.32
C ASP A 93 -0.43 -11.76 -10.22
N ILE A 94 0.01 -10.54 -9.98
CA ILE A 94 -0.61 -9.68 -8.98
C ILE A 94 -2.05 -9.36 -9.39
N SER A 95 -2.25 -9.05 -10.66
CA SER A 95 -3.57 -8.74 -11.17
C SER A 95 -4.52 -9.94 -10.99
N ASP A 96 -4.00 -11.15 -11.25
CA ASP A 96 -4.80 -12.36 -11.06
C ASP A 96 -5.15 -12.54 -9.59
N ALA A 97 -4.20 -12.32 -8.70
CA ALA A 97 -4.44 -12.47 -7.26
C ALA A 97 -5.47 -11.47 -6.76
N ILE A 98 -5.39 -10.24 -7.23
CA ILE A 98 -6.34 -9.20 -6.82
C ILE A 98 -7.74 -9.59 -7.27
N THR A 99 -7.84 -10.11 -8.49
CA THR A 99 -9.13 -10.55 -9.02
C THR A 99 -9.67 -11.71 -8.19
N GLU A 100 -8.81 -12.65 -7.85
CA GLU A 100 -9.24 -13.82 -7.07
C GLU A 100 -9.72 -13.44 -5.68
N GLU A 101 -9.10 -12.44 -5.09
CA GLU A 101 -9.50 -11.99 -3.77
C GLU A 101 -10.76 -11.13 -3.80
N GLY A 102 -11.24 -10.80 -4.99
CA GLY A 102 -12.45 -10.02 -5.11
C GLY A 102 -12.29 -8.55 -4.77
N LEU A 103 -11.06 -8.05 -4.81
CA LEU A 103 -10.84 -6.65 -4.55
C LEU A 103 -11.21 -5.82 -5.77
N GLU A 104 -11.62 -4.59 -5.53
CA GLU A 104 -12.11 -3.74 -6.60
C GLU A 104 -10.97 -3.27 -7.49
N ILE A 105 -11.16 -3.37 -8.81
CA ILE A 105 -10.21 -2.87 -9.79
C ILE A 105 -10.84 -1.69 -10.49
N LEU A 106 -10.14 -0.55 -10.44
CA LEU A 106 -10.64 0.65 -11.10
C LEU A 106 -10.30 0.62 -12.58
N TYR A 107 -9.04 0.32 -12.92
CA TYR A 107 -8.61 0.17 -14.30
C TYR A 107 -7.82 -1.11 -14.41
N PRO A 108 -8.24 -2.03 -15.27
CA PRO A 108 -7.54 -3.30 -15.39
C PRO A 108 -6.14 -3.13 -15.97
N LEU A 109 -5.35 -4.17 -15.87
CA LEU A 109 -3.99 -4.17 -16.35
C LEU A 109 -3.93 -3.82 -17.82
N GLU A 110 -3.04 -2.92 -18.17
CA GLU A 110 -2.96 -2.37 -19.51
C GLU A 110 -1.51 -2.01 -19.81
N ILE A 111 -1.11 -2.17 -21.08
CA ILE A 111 0.21 -1.77 -21.51
C ILE A 111 0.11 -0.34 -22.02
N LYS A 112 0.87 0.55 -21.41
CA LYS A 112 0.85 1.96 -21.78
C LYS A 112 1.85 2.24 -22.90
N PRO A 113 1.59 3.26 -23.72
CA PRO A 113 2.51 3.56 -24.84
C PRO A 113 3.93 3.87 -24.41
N TYR A 114 4.13 4.33 -23.20
CA TYR A 114 5.46 4.70 -22.73
C TYR A 114 6.21 3.52 -22.12
N GLY A 115 5.75 2.29 -22.36
CA GLY A 115 6.54 1.12 -22.00
C GLY A 115 6.37 0.63 -20.59
N ILE A 116 5.20 0.80 -20.03
CA ILE A 116 4.89 0.34 -18.70
C ILE A 116 3.59 -0.43 -18.71
N LYS A 117 3.51 -1.49 -17.91
CA LYS A 117 2.23 -2.11 -17.60
C LYS A 117 1.70 -1.47 -16.35
N GLU A 118 0.43 -1.15 -16.34
CA GLU A 118 -0.15 -0.39 -15.24
C GLU A 118 -1.55 -0.88 -14.92
N MET A 119 -1.89 -0.89 -13.64
CA MET A 119 -3.28 -1.15 -13.22
C MET A 119 -3.59 -0.33 -11.99
N TRP A 120 -4.85 -0.03 -11.81
CA TRP A 120 -5.34 0.74 -10.67
C TRP A 120 -6.35 -0.10 -9.90
N CYS A 121 -6.17 -0.21 -8.61
CA CYS A 121 -7.07 -1.01 -7.78
C CYS A 121 -7.22 -0.35 -6.42
N PHE A 122 -8.08 -0.93 -5.58
CA PHE A 122 -8.26 -0.44 -4.23
C PHE A 122 -7.75 -1.48 -3.25
N ASP A 123 -7.10 -1.03 -2.20
CA ASP A 123 -6.66 -1.95 -1.16
C ASP A 123 -7.87 -2.34 -0.30
N PRO A 124 -7.69 -3.23 0.69
CA PRO A 124 -8.84 -3.71 1.48
C PRO A 124 -9.62 -2.62 2.20
N ASP A 125 -9.02 -1.47 2.46
CA ASP A 125 -9.72 -0.37 3.12
C ASP A 125 -10.18 0.71 2.16
N GLY A 126 -9.96 0.51 0.87
CA GLY A 126 -10.43 1.46 -0.13
C GLY A 126 -9.45 2.55 -0.50
N TYR A 127 -8.20 2.43 -0.09
CA TYR A 127 -7.18 3.35 -0.58
C TYR A 127 -6.85 3.01 -2.02
N LEU A 128 -6.72 4.03 -2.84
CA LEU A 128 -6.46 3.85 -4.27
C LEU A 128 -4.97 3.55 -4.48
N VAL A 129 -4.71 2.44 -5.17
CA VAL A 129 -3.35 1.96 -5.38
C VAL A 129 -3.10 1.84 -6.88
N VAL A 130 -1.99 2.40 -7.33
CA VAL A 130 -1.58 2.30 -8.72
C VAL A 130 -0.32 1.46 -8.77
N LEU A 131 -0.36 0.40 -9.58
CA LEU A 131 0.76 -0.52 -9.71
C LEU A 131 1.31 -0.44 -11.11
N ASP A 132 2.63 -0.44 -11.23
CA ASP A 132 3.22 -0.48 -12.55
C ASP A 132 4.46 -1.35 -12.56
N GLU A 133 4.77 -1.82 -13.75
CA GLU A 133 5.96 -2.62 -13.97
C GLU A 133 6.53 -2.25 -15.33
N ALA A 134 7.83 -1.92 -15.36
CA ALA A 134 8.48 -1.56 -16.59
C ALA A 134 8.63 -2.79 -17.48
N LEU A 135 8.44 -2.60 -18.78
CA LEU A 135 8.62 -3.68 -19.73
C LEU A 135 10.09 -4.03 -19.85
N GLN A 136 10.36 -5.32 -19.82
CA GLN A 136 11.72 -5.81 -19.84
C GLN A 136 12.52 -5.37 -21.04
N ASN A 137 11.94 -5.45 -22.22
CA ASN A 137 12.71 -5.14 -23.38
C ASN A 137 13.07 -3.69 -23.50
N ARG A 138 12.37 -2.82 -22.82
CA ARG A 138 12.77 -1.44 -22.80
C ARG A 138 14.14 -1.28 -22.20
N LYS A 139 14.37 -2.00 -21.14
CA LYS A 139 15.62 -1.93 -20.45
C LYS A 139 16.74 -2.43 -21.30
N LYS A 140 16.49 -3.51 -22.01
CA LYS A 140 17.50 -4.02 -22.88
C LYS A 140 17.81 -3.09 -24.01
N ALA A 141 16.81 -2.48 -24.55
CA ALA A 141 17.02 -1.56 -25.64
C ALA A 141 17.85 -0.39 -25.20
N GLY A 142 17.75 -0.02 -23.97
CA GLY A 142 18.53 1.09 -23.46
C GLY A 142 19.95 0.75 -23.14
N SER A 143 20.31 -0.51 -23.20
CA SER A 143 21.67 -0.86 -22.82
C SER A 143 22.57 -1.10 -24.03
#